data_db800eb4368a0935421e1c99c1c8897f
#
_entry.id   db800eb4368a0935421e1c99c1c8897f
#
_cell.length_a   1.000
_cell.length_b   1.000
_cell.length_c   1.000
_cell.angle_alpha   90.00
_cell.angle_beta   90.00
_cell.angle_gamma   90.00
#
_symmetry.space_group_name_H-M   'P 1'
#
loop_
_entity.id
_entity.type
_entity.pdbx_description
1 polymer ?
#
loop_
_entity_poly.entity_id
_entity_poly.type
_entity_poly.pdbx_seq_one_letter_code
_entity_poly.pdbx_strand_id
1 'polypeptide(L)'
;MAQQVETARYEVPRWGKSQSCHFEPFGEQGGMMVVETEKTNEEKQRLWEFVTLDTSLYQLRSDLIPLPDKLTFFDSKSSPHWAVFLFLNEKQQRSDSVVFWAVTYNRSVEEYSTFTGRLPERSILQSMALIDGTLMLSVNNKGGGGFLSQYDLNHQRQRTITPNIGNDFILFQFEAMPASKEFVLAAREFVDKHYKATRFFVYSHDGRVVQSHRFENGENAGLGRMCFAFDTLHRLTVYATLERESNRKVTVEGMTADFSKEVVGVTWIRFAAEGTQAKTYLFKNLPDIDRALTSSDRLRVKEELLKMQQGKKKEKGEITFQFYAPRLVDFAGHHVFVAEAFQPIYHTETRMDYGYYGIYRSYPVTYTVFDGYDFFSEILLTFDDDGELLWHTSVRFENALCDRLWAHAYEAVAHDELLVASPGEHTLRYEVFDADGVQLLNQQVMPMDFMYGTDSYDDEYDAGLYRWYGNSFLVHGCQRVQNPKLRNTRRTVFYVQKIQYE
;
A
#
# COMPACT_ATOMS: atom_id res chain seq x y z
N MET A 1 -31.47 -10.18 1.36
CA MET A 1 -31.91 -9.39 2.55
C MET A 1 -30.70 -8.64 3.03
N ALA A 2 -30.73 -7.33 3.10
CA ALA A 2 -29.61 -6.59 3.69
C ALA A 2 -29.54 -6.96 5.17
N GLN A 3 -28.55 -7.74 5.52
CA GLN A 3 -28.28 -8.10 6.91
C GLN A 3 -27.84 -6.85 7.67
N GLN A 4 -28.29 -6.76 8.91
CA GLN A 4 -27.99 -5.65 9.79
C GLN A 4 -26.51 -5.76 10.15
N VAL A 5 -25.70 -4.91 9.53
CA VAL A 5 -24.25 -4.84 9.78
C VAL A 5 -24.05 -4.20 11.14
N GLU A 6 -23.37 -4.88 12.05
CA GLU A 6 -22.95 -4.27 13.32
C GLU A 6 -21.86 -3.25 13.01
N THR A 7 -22.15 -1.98 13.21
CA THR A 7 -21.22 -0.89 12.96
C THR A 7 -20.70 -0.35 14.28
N ALA A 8 -19.39 -0.26 14.40
CA ALA A 8 -18.72 0.43 15.51
C ALA A 8 -17.80 1.51 14.93
N ARG A 9 -17.72 2.65 15.61
CA ARG A 9 -16.95 3.80 15.13
C ARG A 9 -16.16 4.46 16.26
N TYR A 10 -14.91 4.80 15.95
CA TYR A 10 -14.04 5.60 16.82
C TYR A 10 -13.58 6.85 16.08
N GLU A 11 -13.62 8.01 16.75
CA GLU A 11 -13.22 9.30 16.19
C GLU A 11 -12.13 9.96 17.01
N VAL A 12 -11.14 10.54 16.32
CA VAL A 12 -10.10 11.38 16.92
C VAL A 12 -10.25 12.79 16.38
N PRO A 13 -10.44 13.82 17.23
CA PRO A 13 -10.44 15.21 16.77
C PRO A 13 -9.11 15.58 16.14
N ARG A 14 -9.16 16.24 14.97
CA ARG A 14 -7.96 16.74 14.29
C ARG A 14 -7.77 18.22 14.56
N TRP A 15 -6.54 18.60 14.90
CA TRP A 15 -6.14 20.00 15.06
C TRP A 15 -5.59 20.63 13.77
N GLY A 16 -5.18 19.82 12.77
CA GLY A 16 -4.66 20.29 11.49
C GLY A 16 -4.58 19.22 10.42
N LYS A 17 -4.46 19.63 9.17
CA LYS A 17 -4.31 18.70 8.03
C LYS A 17 -3.03 17.85 8.11
N SER A 18 -1.97 18.40 8.70
CA SER A 18 -0.66 17.73 8.84
C SER A 18 -0.58 16.75 10.02
N GLN A 19 -1.61 16.66 10.87
CA GLN A 19 -1.62 15.73 12.00
C GLN A 19 -1.59 14.28 11.48
N SER A 20 -0.65 13.50 11.99
CA SER A 20 -0.56 12.08 11.70
C SER A 20 -1.53 11.28 12.57
N CYS A 21 -2.36 10.47 11.92
CA CYS A 21 -3.25 9.49 12.56
C CYS A 21 -3.10 8.18 11.79
N HIS A 22 -2.85 7.09 12.50
CA HIS A 22 -2.65 5.76 11.92
C HIS A 22 -3.36 4.72 12.78
N PHE A 23 -3.89 3.70 12.14
CA PHE A 23 -4.47 2.55 12.81
C PHE A 23 -3.71 1.29 12.41
N GLU A 24 -3.27 0.51 13.38
CA GLU A 24 -2.66 -0.80 13.19
C GLU A 24 -3.62 -1.89 13.69
N PRO A 25 -4.16 -2.74 12.80
CA PRO A 25 -5.07 -3.80 13.18
C PRO A 25 -4.34 -4.95 13.88
N PHE A 26 -4.95 -5.50 14.93
CA PHE A 26 -4.43 -6.64 15.69
C PHE A 26 -5.24 -7.93 15.47
N GLY A 27 -5.96 -8.01 14.38
CA GLY A 27 -6.87 -9.11 14.10
C GLY A 27 -8.00 -9.17 15.13
N GLU A 28 -8.33 -10.37 15.60
CA GLU A 28 -9.39 -10.60 16.59
C GLU A 28 -9.11 -9.98 17.98
N GLN A 29 -7.98 -9.38 18.19
CA GLN A 29 -7.62 -8.71 19.45
C GLN A 29 -7.77 -7.18 19.39
N GLY A 30 -8.51 -6.68 18.39
CA GLY A 30 -8.73 -5.25 18.23
C GLY A 30 -7.65 -4.55 17.42
N GLY A 31 -7.15 -3.41 17.87
CA GLY A 31 -6.12 -2.64 17.17
C GLY A 31 -5.59 -1.48 18.00
N MET A 32 -4.68 -0.74 17.39
CA MET A 32 -4.07 0.43 18.03
C MET A 32 -4.15 1.66 17.12
N MET A 33 -4.74 2.72 17.63
CA MET A 33 -4.70 4.04 17.02
C MET A 33 -3.45 4.78 17.51
N VAL A 34 -2.65 5.32 16.60
CA VAL A 34 -1.48 6.14 16.89
C VAL A 34 -1.73 7.55 16.38
N VAL A 35 -1.68 8.51 17.29
CA VAL A 35 -2.09 9.88 17.03
C VAL A 35 -0.98 10.85 17.44
N GLU A 36 -0.57 11.71 16.54
CA GLU A 36 0.26 12.85 16.87
C GLU A 36 -0.55 13.88 17.67
N THR A 37 -0.05 14.29 18.84
CA THR A 37 -0.71 15.34 19.64
C THR A 37 -0.01 16.69 19.49
N GLU A 38 -0.70 17.79 19.81
CA GLU A 38 -0.07 19.12 19.91
C GLU A 38 0.81 19.28 21.17
N LYS A 39 0.72 18.34 22.10
CA LYS A 39 1.38 18.42 23.41
C LYS A 39 2.87 18.06 23.30
N THR A 40 3.66 18.72 24.12
CA THR A 40 5.08 18.40 24.31
C THR A 40 5.34 18.24 25.82
N ASN A 41 6.34 17.42 26.18
CA ASN A 41 6.81 17.31 27.56
C ASN A 41 7.83 18.47 27.89
N GLU A 42 8.36 18.46 29.10
CA GLU A 42 9.34 19.44 29.56
C GLU A 42 10.65 19.43 28.75
N GLU A 43 11.00 18.30 28.17
CA GLU A 43 12.18 18.10 27.31
C GLU A 43 11.92 18.50 25.84
N LYS A 44 10.75 19.11 25.56
CA LYS A 44 10.30 19.50 24.19
C LYS A 44 10.13 18.33 23.25
N GLN A 45 9.92 17.12 23.76
CA GLN A 45 9.56 15.98 22.95
C GLN A 45 8.06 16.02 22.63
N ARG A 46 7.68 15.64 21.40
CA ARG A 46 6.30 15.50 20.98
C ARG A 46 5.66 14.29 21.65
N LEU A 47 4.48 14.47 22.25
CA LEU A 47 3.73 13.35 22.78
C LEU A 47 2.91 12.71 21.67
N TRP A 48 3.08 11.42 21.49
CA TRP A 48 2.26 10.60 20.64
C TRP A 48 1.31 9.78 21.51
N GLU A 49 0.04 9.78 21.15
CA GLU A 49 -0.98 9.03 21.88
C GLU A 49 -1.19 7.67 21.21
N PHE A 50 -1.07 6.61 21.97
CA PHE A 50 -1.29 5.23 21.59
C PHE A 50 -2.55 4.73 22.27
N VAL A 51 -3.62 4.55 21.49
CA VAL A 51 -4.93 4.15 22.00
C VAL A 51 -5.22 2.72 21.57
N THR A 52 -5.29 1.82 22.55
CA THR A 52 -5.69 0.44 22.31
C THR A 52 -7.21 0.35 22.25
N LEU A 53 -7.73 -0.24 21.19
CA LEU A 53 -9.15 -0.44 20.92
C LEU A 53 -9.46 -1.94 20.85
N ASP A 54 -10.62 -2.35 21.38
CA ASP A 54 -11.13 -3.71 21.18
C ASP A 54 -11.76 -3.90 19.77
N THR A 55 -12.33 -5.07 19.53
CA THR A 55 -12.99 -5.39 18.25
C THR A 55 -14.31 -4.65 18.01
N SER A 56 -14.85 -3.98 19.02
CA SER A 56 -16.00 -3.06 18.93
C SER A 56 -15.57 -1.60 18.91
N LEU A 57 -14.27 -1.34 18.71
CA LEU A 57 -13.64 -0.02 18.71
C LEU A 57 -13.85 0.76 20.03
N TYR A 58 -14.12 0.08 21.15
CA TYR A 58 -14.07 0.70 22.46
C TYR A 58 -12.62 0.90 22.90
N GLN A 59 -12.36 2.08 23.45
CA GLN A 59 -11.05 2.41 24.00
C GLN A 59 -10.82 1.61 25.28
N LEU A 60 -9.81 0.75 25.25
CA LEU A 60 -9.35 -0.01 26.41
C LEU A 60 -8.33 0.79 27.23
N ARG A 61 -7.39 1.42 26.57
CA ARG A 61 -6.28 2.13 27.17
C ARG A 61 -5.78 3.27 26.26
N SER A 62 -5.22 4.31 26.85
CA SER A 62 -4.51 5.38 26.14
C SER A 62 -3.23 5.72 26.87
N ASP A 63 -2.11 5.73 26.17
CA ASP A 63 -0.78 6.03 26.69
C ASP A 63 -0.13 7.14 25.89
N LEU A 64 0.54 8.09 26.56
CA LEU A 64 1.29 9.15 25.93
C LEU A 64 2.79 8.79 25.92
N ILE A 65 3.35 8.60 24.75
CA ILE A 65 4.76 8.25 24.57
C ILE A 65 5.52 9.46 24.03
N PRO A 66 6.53 9.96 24.75
CA PRO A 66 7.34 11.07 24.30
C PRO A 66 8.34 10.62 23.23
N LEU A 67 8.31 11.25 22.07
CA LEU A 67 9.25 11.04 20.97
C LEU A 67 9.92 12.36 20.59
N PRO A 68 11.15 12.35 20.06
CA PRO A 68 11.81 13.56 19.57
C PRO A 68 10.91 14.38 18.65
N ASP A 69 10.99 15.69 18.74
CA ASP A 69 10.24 16.58 17.84
C ASP A 69 10.65 16.37 16.39
N LYS A 70 9.70 16.55 15.46
CA LYS A 70 9.90 16.43 14.00
C LYS A 70 10.18 15.00 13.51
N LEU A 71 9.66 14.01 14.19
CA LEU A 71 9.57 12.66 13.65
C LEU A 71 8.35 12.55 12.74
N THR A 72 8.53 11.82 11.64
CA THR A 72 7.45 11.40 10.74
C THR A 72 7.20 9.92 10.95
N PHE A 73 5.93 9.55 11.08
CA PHE A 73 5.55 8.15 11.08
C PHE A 73 5.92 7.52 9.73
N PHE A 74 6.58 6.38 9.76
CA PHE A 74 7.02 5.68 8.56
C PHE A 74 6.09 4.52 8.22
N ASP A 75 5.90 3.56 9.13
CA ASP A 75 5.08 2.37 8.94
C ASP A 75 4.82 1.69 10.28
N SER A 76 3.84 0.80 10.33
CA SER A 76 3.58 -0.10 11.46
C SER A 76 3.38 -1.53 10.98
N LYS A 77 3.71 -2.50 11.83
CA LYS A 77 3.44 -3.91 11.62
C LYS A 77 3.08 -4.57 12.93
N SER A 78 2.12 -5.49 12.86
CA SER A 78 1.70 -6.30 14.01
C SER A 78 1.91 -7.79 13.75
N SER A 79 2.10 -8.51 14.82
CA SER A 79 2.11 -9.97 14.91
C SER A 79 1.30 -10.41 16.14
N PRO A 80 1.05 -11.70 16.37
CA PRO A 80 0.28 -12.13 17.54
C PRO A 80 0.76 -11.59 18.90
N HIS A 81 2.06 -11.36 19.04
CA HIS A 81 2.67 -10.95 20.31
C HIS A 81 3.29 -9.55 20.30
N TRP A 82 3.53 -8.98 19.15
CA TRP A 82 4.22 -7.70 19.00
C TRP A 82 3.51 -6.77 18.04
N ALA A 83 3.56 -5.48 18.34
CA ALA A 83 3.33 -4.42 17.38
C ALA A 83 4.54 -3.48 17.38
N VAL A 84 4.92 -3.00 16.19
CA VAL A 84 6.06 -2.11 15.99
C VAL A 84 5.60 -0.90 15.18
N PHE A 85 5.90 0.28 15.69
CA PHE A 85 5.62 1.57 15.05
C PHE A 85 6.94 2.28 14.81
N LEU A 86 7.25 2.57 13.55
CA LEU A 86 8.53 3.11 13.13
C LEU A 86 8.40 4.57 12.72
N PHE A 87 9.31 5.39 13.21
CA PHE A 87 9.37 6.82 12.96
C PHE A 87 10.74 7.22 12.43
N LEU A 88 10.77 8.17 11.49
CA LEU A 88 11.98 8.73 10.90
C LEU A 88 12.08 10.22 11.16
N ASN A 89 13.29 10.74 11.28
CA ASN A 89 13.51 12.17 11.32
C ASN A 89 13.68 12.75 9.92
N GLU A 90 12.70 13.52 9.44
CA GLU A 90 12.70 14.13 8.10
C GLU A 90 13.96 14.95 7.78
N LYS A 91 14.50 15.67 8.75
CA LYS A 91 15.74 16.45 8.56
C LYS A 91 16.94 15.56 8.32
N GLN A 92 16.92 14.34 8.87
CA GLN A 92 18.00 13.37 8.71
C GLN A 92 17.88 12.58 7.41
N GLN A 93 16.72 12.57 6.75
CA GLN A 93 16.62 12.04 5.38
C GLN A 93 17.47 12.84 4.37
N ARG A 94 17.73 14.11 4.66
CA ARG A 94 18.64 14.97 3.88
C ARG A 94 20.09 14.91 4.35
N SER A 95 20.35 14.34 5.52
CA SER A 95 21.71 14.10 6.04
C SER A 95 22.24 12.75 5.55
N ASP A 96 23.53 12.52 5.72
CA ASP A 96 24.19 11.31 5.24
C ASP A 96 23.80 10.05 6.02
N SER A 97 23.10 10.15 7.14
CA SER A 97 22.65 9.01 7.95
C SER A 97 21.17 9.09 8.29
N VAL A 98 20.47 7.95 8.24
CA VAL A 98 19.08 7.82 8.67
C VAL A 98 19.06 7.33 10.12
N VAL A 99 18.40 8.08 10.98
CA VAL A 99 18.11 7.66 12.36
C VAL A 99 16.61 7.40 12.47
N PHE A 100 16.27 6.26 13.00
CA PHE A 100 14.88 5.89 13.25
C PHE A 100 14.61 5.66 14.74
N TRP A 101 13.36 5.82 15.12
CA TRP A 101 12.81 5.45 16.42
C TRP A 101 11.75 4.37 16.21
N ALA A 102 11.83 3.34 17.00
CA ALA A 102 10.82 2.30 17.03
C ALA A 102 10.14 2.31 18.40
N VAL A 103 8.82 2.40 18.39
CA VAL A 103 7.99 2.10 19.53
C VAL A 103 7.49 0.68 19.36
N THR A 104 7.79 -0.19 20.31
CA THR A 104 7.34 -1.58 20.31
C THR A 104 6.33 -1.78 21.42
N TYR A 105 5.29 -2.53 21.15
CA TYR A 105 4.28 -2.92 22.10
C TYR A 105 4.24 -4.44 22.20
N ASN A 106 4.60 -4.97 23.37
CA ASN A 106 4.44 -6.39 23.66
C ASN A 106 3.01 -6.65 24.11
N ARG A 107 2.23 -7.26 23.23
CA ARG A 107 0.79 -7.50 23.41
C ARG A 107 0.47 -8.54 24.51
N SER A 108 1.43 -9.40 24.84
CA SER A 108 1.23 -10.44 25.88
C SER A 108 1.32 -9.89 27.29
N VAL A 109 2.11 -8.84 27.49
CA VAL A 109 2.31 -8.19 28.82
C VAL A 109 1.82 -6.74 28.83
N GLU A 110 1.33 -6.24 27.70
CA GLU A 110 0.80 -4.89 27.53
C GLU A 110 1.81 -3.77 27.87
N GLU A 111 3.07 -3.99 27.53
CA GLU A 111 4.16 -3.07 27.81
C GLU A 111 4.75 -2.45 26.55
N TYR A 112 5.08 -1.15 26.65
CA TYR A 112 5.80 -0.43 25.61
C TYR A 112 7.29 -0.42 25.89
N SER A 113 8.07 -0.49 24.81
CA SER A 113 9.50 -0.20 24.81
C SER A 113 9.84 0.70 23.64
N THR A 114 10.90 1.46 23.75
CA THR A 114 11.40 2.28 22.67
C THR A 114 12.86 1.98 22.44
N PHE A 115 13.26 1.94 21.17
CA PHE A 115 14.67 1.88 20.80
C PHE A 115 14.95 2.76 19.58
N THR A 116 16.20 3.18 19.48
CA THR A 116 16.68 3.95 18.34
C THR A 116 17.70 3.16 17.56
N GLY A 117 17.67 3.30 16.25
CA GLY A 117 18.67 2.70 15.38
C GLY A 117 19.23 3.73 14.40
N ARG A 118 20.46 3.50 13.97
CA ARG A 118 21.11 4.29 12.94
C ARG A 118 21.45 3.39 11.76
N LEU A 119 21.02 3.78 10.57
CA LEU A 119 21.44 3.16 9.32
C LEU A 119 22.73 3.81 8.81
N PRO A 120 23.55 3.11 8.05
CA PRO A 120 24.76 3.66 7.44
C PRO A 120 24.47 4.94 6.65
N GLU A 121 25.48 5.76 6.47
CA GLU A 121 25.40 6.94 5.63
C GLU A 121 24.93 6.59 4.21
N ARG A 122 24.16 7.51 3.61
CA ARG A 122 23.63 7.35 2.26
C ARG A 122 22.71 6.12 2.09
N SER A 123 22.06 5.69 3.16
CA SER A 123 21.04 4.63 3.13
C SER A 123 19.64 5.20 2.99
N ILE A 124 18.75 4.39 2.45
CA ILE A 124 17.30 4.66 2.35
C ILE A 124 16.55 3.46 2.89
N LEU A 125 15.74 3.68 3.93
CA LEU A 125 14.83 2.67 4.44
C LEU A 125 13.68 2.49 3.44
N GLN A 126 13.47 1.26 2.96
CA GLN A 126 12.46 0.94 1.95
C GLN A 126 11.16 0.41 2.57
N SER A 127 11.29 -0.55 3.47
CA SER A 127 10.14 -1.23 4.07
C SER A 127 10.53 -1.92 5.36
N MET A 128 9.51 -2.31 6.11
CA MET A 128 9.66 -3.15 7.31
C MET A 128 8.73 -4.35 7.23
N ALA A 129 9.13 -5.46 7.83
CA ALA A 129 8.36 -6.67 7.97
C ALA A 129 8.55 -7.26 9.37
N LEU A 130 7.50 -7.88 9.92
CA LEU A 130 7.49 -8.43 11.28
C LEU A 130 6.92 -9.83 11.27
N ILE A 131 7.66 -10.78 11.84
CA ILE A 131 7.16 -12.14 12.13
C ILE A 131 7.49 -12.44 13.59
N ASP A 132 6.46 -12.73 14.38
CA ASP A 132 6.56 -12.91 15.84
C ASP A 132 7.36 -11.76 16.48
N GLY A 133 8.52 -12.03 17.08
CA GLY A 133 9.43 -11.02 17.65
C GLY A 133 10.60 -10.63 16.75
N THR A 134 10.58 -11.00 15.49
CA THR A 134 11.64 -10.66 14.52
C THR A 134 11.19 -9.55 13.59
N LEU A 135 11.74 -8.34 13.79
CA LEU A 135 11.60 -7.20 12.91
C LEU A 135 12.73 -7.20 11.88
N MET A 136 12.39 -7.07 10.61
CA MET A 136 13.37 -6.84 9.54
C MET A 136 13.09 -5.54 8.81
N LEU A 137 14.15 -4.77 8.57
CA LEU A 137 14.15 -3.54 7.80
C LEU A 137 14.91 -3.76 6.49
N SER A 138 14.29 -3.45 5.37
CA SER A 138 14.91 -3.47 4.05
C SER A 138 15.52 -2.10 3.74
N VAL A 139 16.81 -2.05 3.44
CA VAL A 139 17.59 -0.83 3.32
C VAL A 139 18.38 -0.83 2.01
N ASN A 140 18.21 0.21 1.20
CA ASN A 140 19.02 0.45 0.01
C ASN A 140 20.12 1.48 0.26
N ASN A 141 21.23 1.35 -0.44
CA ASN A 141 22.31 2.34 -0.48
C ASN A 141 22.14 3.26 -1.70
N LYS A 142 22.36 4.55 -1.55
CA LYS A 142 22.25 5.54 -2.66
C LYS A 142 23.22 5.26 -3.82
N GLY A 143 24.26 4.48 -3.61
CA GLY A 143 25.23 4.07 -4.64
C GLY A 143 24.95 2.74 -5.33
N GLY A 144 23.82 2.10 -4.99
CA GLY A 144 23.50 0.74 -5.39
C GLY A 144 23.82 -0.28 -4.28
N GLY A 145 23.15 -1.46 -4.37
CA GLY A 145 23.19 -2.47 -3.32
C GLY A 145 22.26 -2.14 -2.15
N GLY A 146 22.17 -3.09 -1.22
CA GLY A 146 21.32 -2.97 -0.04
C GLY A 146 21.55 -4.11 0.93
N PHE A 147 20.87 -4.04 2.07
CA PHE A 147 20.95 -5.06 3.12
C PHE A 147 19.64 -5.12 3.90
N LEU A 148 19.43 -6.20 4.62
CA LEU A 148 18.39 -6.33 5.62
C LEU A 148 19.00 -6.09 7.00
N SER A 149 18.34 -5.27 7.82
CA SER A 149 18.69 -5.11 9.23
C SER A 149 17.66 -5.85 10.07
N GLN A 150 18.07 -6.91 10.74
CA GLN A 150 17.23 -7.74 11.59
C GLN A 150 17.37 -7.33 13.05
N TYR A 151 16.24 -7.23 13.73
CA TYR A 151 16.10 -6.95 15.15
C TYR A 151 15.30 -8.07 15.81
N ASP A 152 15.89 -8.73 16.79
CA ASP A 152 15.21 -9.66 17.70
C ASP A 152 14.68 -8.84 18.88
N LEU A 153 13.37 -8.66 18.94
CA LEU A 153 12.71 -7.86 19.96
C LEU A 153 12.72 -8.53 21.35
N ASN A 154 12.79 -9.87 21.37
CA ASN A 154 12.84 -10.62 22.62
C ASN A 154 14.22 -10.54 23.31
N HIS A 155 15.29 -10.57 22.52
CA HIS A 155 16.66 -10.58 23.02
C HIS A 155 17.42 -9.26 22.80
N GLN A 156 16.76 -8.27 22.18
CA GLN A 156 17.35 -6.95 21.86
C GLN A 156 18.66 -7.06 21.06
N ARG A 157 18.71 -7.99 20.10
CA ARG A 157 19.87 -8.23 19.24
C ARG A 157 19.63 -7.69 17.84
N GLN A 158 20.67 -7.12 17.28
CA GLN A 158 20.68 -6.63 15.90
C GLN A 158 21.73 -7.38 15.08
N ARG A 159 21.42 -7.66 13.83
CA ARG A 159 22.38 -8.12 12.82
C ARG A 159 22.04 -7.60 11.44
N THR A 160 23.04 -7.55 10.58
CA THR A 160 22.90 -7.17 9.17
C THR A 160 23.03 -8.40 8.29
N ILE A 161 22.15 -8.52 7.30
CA ILE A 161 22.14 -9.59 6.31
C ILE A 161 22.29 -8.94 4.94
N THR A 162 23.37 -9.27 4.23
CA THR A 162 23.61 -8.77 2.87
C THR A 162 23.30 -9.87 1.85
N PRO A 163 22.35 -9.64 0.91
CA PRO A 163 22.07 -10.60 -0.14
C PRO A 163 23.32 -10.82 -1.02
N ASN A 164 23.61 -12.07 -1.37
CA ASN A 164 24.73 -12.39 -2.26
C ASN A 164 24.30 -12.22 -3.73
N ILE A 165 24.50 -11.01 -4.27
CA ILE A 165 24.24 -10.67 -5.67
C ILE A 165 25.53 -10.11 -6.26
N GLY A 166 26.00 -10.75 -7.35
CA GLY A 166 27.31 -10.42 -7.96
C GLY A 166 27.34 -9.12 -8.79
N ASN A 167 26.18 -8.55 -9.09
CA ASN A 167 26.03 -7.34 -9.90
C ASN A 167 25.42 -6.20 -9.06
N ASP A 168 25.34 -5.01 -9.63
CA ASP A 168 24.60 -3.91 -9.04
C ASP A 168 23.14 -4.29 -8.84
N PHE A 169 22.58 -3.95 -7.68
CA PHE A 169 21.18 -4.27 -7.37
C PHE A 169 20.54 -3.21 -6.48
N ILE A 170 19.22 -3.26 -6.43
CA ILE A 170 18.40 -2.59 -5.43
C ILE A 170 17.44 -3.59 -4.80
N LEU A 171 17.21 -3.48 -3.50
CA LEU A 171 16.11 -4.19 -2.84
C LEU A 171 14.82 -3.51 -3.27
N PHE A 172 13.93 -4.28 -3.87
CA PHE A 172 12.74 -3.71 -4.51
C PHE A 172 11.47 -3.93 -3.70
N GLN A 173 11.28 -5.16 -3.22
CA GLN A 173 10.11 -5.53 -2.40
C GLN A 173 10.53 -6.52 -1.34
N PHE A 174 9.96 -6.38 -0.14
CA PHE A 174 10.25 -7.24 0.99
C PHE A 174 8.98 -7.45 1.79
N GLU A 175 8.61 -8.72 2.00
CA GLU A 175 7.35 -9.10 2.64
C GLU A 175 7.56 -10.20 3.67
N ALA A 176 6.73 -10.17 4.73
CA ALA A 176 6.60 -11.26 5.67
C ALA A 176 5.57 -12.27 5.17
N MET A 177 5.88 -13.55 5.31
CA MET A 177 4.98 -14.69 5.08
C MET A 177 4.68 -15.36 6.43
N PRO A 178 3.71 -14.85 7.21
CA PRO A 178 3.51 -15.29 8.60
C PRO A 178 3.17 -16.77 8.73
N ALA A 179 2.43 -17.33 7.77
CA ALA A 179 2.02 -18.74 7.78
C ALA A 179 3.22 -19.70 7.73
N SER A 180 4.25 -19.39 6.93
CA SER A 180 5.48 -20.18 6.82
C SER A 180 6.59 -19.70 7.78
N LYS A 181 6.40 -18.58 8.47
CA LYS A 181 7.40 -17.88 9.29
C LYS A 181 8.65 -17.49 8.51
N GLU A 182 8.47 -17.03 7.29
CA GLU A 182 9.53 -16.68 6.36
C GLU A 182 9.36 -15.26 5.83
N PHE A 183 10.45 -14.70 5.33
CA PHE A 183 10.47 -13.42 4.64
C PHE A 183 10.88 -13.62 3.19
N VAL A 184 10.20 -12.97 2.28
CA VAL A 184 10.54 -12.96 0.86
C VAL A 184 11.09 -11.61 0.46
N LEU A 185 12.26 -11.61 -0.15
CA LEU A 185 12.93 -10.45 -0.71
C LEU A 185 13.01 -10.58 -2.22
N ALA A 186 12.55 -9.57 -2.94
CA ALA A 186 12.83 -9.39 -4.35
C ALA A 186 13.83 -8.25 -4.55
N ALA A 187 14.91 -8.50 -5.27
CA ALA A 187 15.91 -7.52 -5.62
C ALA A 187 16.05 -7.41 -7.14
N ARG A 188 16.06 -6.18 -7.67
CA ARG A 188 16.33 -5.91 -9.09
C ARG A 188 17.84 -5.89 -9.33
N GLU A 189 18.30 -6.73 -10.24
CA GLU A 189 19.70 -6.87 -10.65
C GLU A 189 19.94 -6.07 -11.94
N PHE A 190 21.00 -5.25 -11.95
CA PHE A 190 21.34 -4.42 -13.08
C PHE A 190 22.69 -4.83 -13.67
N VAL A 191 22.76 -4.86 -14.99
CA VAL A 191 24.00 -5.01 -15.76
C VAL A 191 24.07 -3.83 -16.71
N ASP A 192 25.17 -3.09 -16.70
CA ASP A 192 25.36 -1.87 -17.50
C ASP A 192 24.19 -0.87 -17.36
N LYS A 193 23.66 -0.72 -16.13
CA LYS A 193 22.51 0.12 -15.77
C LYS A 193 21.16 -0.32 -16.34
N HIS A 194 21.08 -1.49 -16.98
CA HIS A 194 19.84 -2.08 -17.46
C HIS A 194 19.32 -3.08 -16.45
N TYR A 195 18.03 -3.06 -16.16
CA TYR A 195 17.36 -4.02 -15.31
C TYR A 195 17.27 -5.38 -16.03
N LYS A 196 18.12 -6.33 -15.64
CA LYS A 196 18.28 -7.62 -16.35
C LYS A 196 17.55 -8.77 -15.71
N ALA A 197 17.47 -8.79 -14.38
CA ALA A 197 16.87 -9.91 -13.68
C ALA A 197 16.29 -9.48 -12.34
N THR A 198 15.37 -10.28 -11.82
CA THR A 198 14.94 -10.22 -10.41
C THR A 198 15.53 -11.40 -9.67
N ARG A 199 16.15 -11.12 -8.53
CA ARG A 199 16.61 -12.13 -7.57
C ARG A 199 15.58 -12.25 -6.47
N PHE A 200 15.22 -13.47 -6.13
CA PHE A 200 14.33 -13.78 -5.03
C PHE A 200 15.10 -14.54 -3.96
N PHE A 201 14.93 -14.12 -2.73
CA PHE A 201 15.48 -14.78 -1.56
C PHE A 201 14.37 -15.05 -0.57
N VAL A 202 14.27 -16.27 -0.12
CA VAL A 202 13.42 -16.64 1.01
C VAL A 202 14.32 -16.78 2.22
N TYR A 203 14.02 -16.02 3.27
CA TYR A 203 14.72 -16.06 4.54
C TYR A 203 13.82 -16.68 5.60
N SER A 204 14.36 -17.60 6.38
CA SER A 204 13.70 -18.02 7.63
C SER A 204 13.65 -16.87 8.64
N HIS A 205 12.80 -16.99 9.66
CA HIS A 205 12.66 -15.96 10.70
C HIS A 205 13.99 -15.63 11.41
N ASP A 206 14.92 -16.58 11.48
CA ASP A 206 16.26 -16.37 12.00
C ASP A 206 17.24 -15.79 10.94
N GLY A 207 16.72 -15.43 9.73
CA GLY A 207 17.43 -14.73 8.66
C GLY A 207 18.47 -15.56 7.91
N ARG A 208 18.34 -16.86 7.89
CA ARG A 208 19.11 -17.72 6.96
C ARG A 208 18.39 -17.78 5.62
N VAL A 209 19.15 -17.82 4.54
CA VAL A 209 18.60 -18.06 3.20
C VAL A 209 18.13 -19.52 3.11
N VAL A 210 16.84 -19.71 2.87
CA VAL A 210 16.20 -21.02 2.66
C VAL A 210 16.13 -21.33 1.17
N GLN A 211 15.73 -20.35 0.35
CA GLN A 211 15.64 -20.46 -1.10
C GLN A 211 16.27 -19.23 -1.78
N SER A 212 16.85 -19.44 -2.96
CA SER A 212 17.36 -18.35 -3.80
C SER A 212 17.09 -18.66 -5.26
N HIS A 213 16.43 -17.76 -5.94
CA HIS A 213 16.03 -17.89 -7.34
C HIS A 213 16.41 -16.66 -8.15
N ARG A 214 16.53 -16.84 -9.47
CA ARG A 214 16.78 -15.76 -10.41
C ARG A 214 15.82 -15.88 -11.59
N PHE A 215 15.14 -14.79 -11.89
CA PHE A 215 14.28 -14.68 -13.06
C PHE A 215 14.84 -13.62 -14.01
N GLU A 216 15.11 -14.00 -15.25
CA GLU A 216 15.60 -13.09 -16.28
C GLU A 216 14.44 -12.36 -16.95
N ASN A 217 14.57 -11.05 -17.11
CA ASN A 217 13.57 -10.26 -17.79
C ASN A 217 13.58 -10.52 -19.30
N GLY A 218 12.44 -10.33 -19.95
CA GLY A 218 12.36 -10.28 -21.40
C GLY A 218 13.04 -9.03 -22.00
N GLU A 219 13.13 -8.96 -23.30
CA GLU A 219 13.86 -7.88 -24.00
C GLU A 219 13.33 -6.48 -23.75
N ASN A 220 12.02 -6.31 -23.49
CA ASN A 220 11.37 -4.99 -23.37
C ASN A 220 10.46 -4.84 -22.14
N ALA A 221 10.53 -5.76 -21.21
CA ALA A 221 9.68 -5.73 -20.03
C ALA A 221 10.37 -6.37 -18.83
N GLY A 222 10.15 -5.82 -17.66
CA GLY A 222 10.66 -6.31 -16.38
C GLY A 222 9.55 -6.53 -15.36
N LEU A 223 9.86 -7.25 -14.29
CA LEU A 223 8.91 -7.45 -13.21
C LEU A 223 8.76 -6.16 -12.38
N GLY A 224 7.51 -5.76 -12.18
CA GLY A 224 7.13 -4.66 -11.31
C GLY A 224 6.74 -5.14 -9.90
N ARG A 225 5.71 -4.52 -9.34
CA ARG A 225 5.16 -4.92 -8.03
C ARG A 225 4.64 -6.35 -8.08
N MET A 226 4.80 -7.07 -6.97
CA MET A 226 4.51 -8.50 -6.94
C MET A 226 3.88 -8.94 -5.62
N CYS A 227 3.24 -10.09 -5.66
CA CYS A 227 2.73 -10.81 -4.51
C CYS A 227 3.38 -12.19 -4.46
N PHE A 228 3.51 -12.74 -3.28
CA PHE A 228 4.17 -14.01 -3.04
C PHE A 228 3.22 -15.02 -2.43
N ALA A 229 3.33 -16.27 -2.84
CA ALA A 229 2.67 -17.40 -2.22
C ALA A 229 3.63 -18.60 -2.19
N PHE A 230 3.34 -19.56 -1.31
CA PHE A 230 3.95 -20.87 -1.34
C PHE A 230 2.90 -21.92 -1.70
N ASP A 231 3.23 -22.79 -2.62
CA ASP A 231 2.37 -23.92 -2.92
C ASP A 231 2.50 -25.04 -1.85
N THR A 232 1.74 -26.12 -2.01
CA THR A 232 1.72 -27.25 -1.08
C THR A 232 3.07 -27.96 -0.94
N LEU A 233 3.98 -27.81 -1.91
CA LEU A 233 5.35 -28.32 -1.87
C LEU A 233 6.36 -27.27 -1.39
N HIS A 234 5.89 -26.15 -0.84
CA HIS A 234 6.71 -25.05 -0.35
C HIS A 234 7.59 -24.41 -1.45
N ARG A 235 7.12 -24.42 -2.69
CA ARG A 235 7.77 -23.74 -3.81
C ARG A 235 7.27 -22.29 -3.88
N LEU A 236 8.21 -21.36 -4.07
CA LEU A 236 7.86 -19.96 -4.22
C LEU A 236 7.11 -19.73 -5.53
N THR A 237 5.92 -19.17 -5.41
CA THR A 237 5.09 -18.67 -6.52
C THR A 237 5.01 -17.15 -6.44
N VAL A 238 5.19 -16.48 -7.56
CA VAL A 238 5.20 -15.02 -7.68
C VAL A 238 4.17 -14.58 -8.69
N TYR A 239 3.35 -13.61 -8.32
CA TYR A 239 2.43 -12.90 -9.20
C TYR A 239 2.94 -11.47 -9.33
N ALA A 240 3.45 -11.10 -10.47
CA ALA A 240 4.11 -9.83 -10.68
C ALA A 240 3.43 -9.00 -11.77
N THR A 241 3.31 -7.70 -11.56
CA THR A 241 3.00 -6.79 -12.66
C THR A 241 4.14 -6.84 -13.68
N LEU A 242 3.80 -6.76 -14.96
CA LEU A 242 4.77 -6.67 -16.05
C LEU A 242 4.91 -5.21 -16.47
N GLU A 243 6.05 -4.61 -16.18
CA GLU A 243 6.35 -3.23 -16.51
C GLU A 243 7.13 -3.15 -17.81
N ARG A 244 6.79 -2.19 -18.67
CA ARG A 244 7.62 -1.89 -19.84
C ARG A 244 8.98 -1.36 -19.35
N GLU A 245 10.08 -1.85 -19.91
CA GLU A 245 11.41 -1.32 -19.62
C GLU A 245 11.46 0.16 -20.04
N SER A 246 11.43 1.05 -19.06
CA SER A 246 11.72 2.46 -19.32
C SER A 246 13.23 2.63 -19.31
N ASN A 247 13.81 3.25 -20.35
CA ASN A 247 15.20 3.68 -20.38
C ASN A 247 15.55 4.76 -19.34
N ARG A 248 14.74 4.92 -18.30
CA ARG A 248 14.98 5.84 -17.19
C ARG A 248 15.91 5.18 -16.20
N LYS A 249 17.01 5.83 -15.92
CA LYS A 249 17.82 5.58 -14.73
C LYS A 249 16.87 5.52 -13.55
N VAL A 250 16.81 4.39 -12.86
CA VAL A 250 16.21 4.32 -11.53
C VAL A 250 17.14 5.11 -10.62
N THR A 251 16.91 6.40 -10.54
CA THR A 251 17.47 7.21 -9.47
C THR A 251 16.66 6.87 -8.25
N VAL A 252 17.30 6.23 -7.28
CA VAL A 252 16.78 6.06 -5.92
C VAL A 252 16.84 7.44 -5.27
N GLU A 253 16.06 8.39 -5.77
CA GLU A 253 15.87 9.71 -5.22
C GLU A 253 14.47 9.78 -4.64
N GLY A 254 14.43 9.72 -3.31
CA GLY A 254 13.25 9.97 -2.53
C GLY A 254 12.35 8.74 -2.32
N MET A 255 11.56 8.80 -1.26
CA MET A 255 10.60 7.78 -0.82
C MET A 255 9.36 7.62 -1.73
N THR A 256 9.35 8.20 -2.89
CA THR A 256 8.37 7.89 -3.92
C THR A 256 8.81 6.58 -4.54
N ALA A 257 8.10 5.50 -4.18
CA ALA A 257 8.14 4.29 -4.97
C ALA A 257 8.05 4.69 -6.45
N ASP A 258 9.03 4.27 -7.23
CA ASP A 258 9.04 4.52 -8.67
C ASP A 258 7.90 3.66 -9.26
N PHE A 259 6.68 4.21 -9.23
CA PHE A 259 5.53 3.56 -9.85
C PHE A 259 5.77 3.59 -11.35
N SER A 260 5.98 2.43 -11.93
CA SER A 260 6.02 2.34 -13.38
C SER A 260 4.73 2.89 -13.97
N LYS A 261 4.87 3.83 -14.88
CA LYS A 261 3.73 4.44 -15.58
C LYS A 261 3.10 3.50 -16.62
N GLU A 262 3.65 2.31 -16.82
CA GLU A 262 3.31 1.48 -17.97
C GLU A 262 3.34 -0.01 -17.59
N VAL A 263 2.44 -0.43 -16.70
CA VAL A 263 2.17 -1.84 -16.48
C VAL A 263 1.32 -2.35 -17.65
N VAL A 264 1.82 -3.34 -18.37
CA VAL A 264 1.20 -3.88 -19.60
C VAL A 264 0.54 -5.23 -19.41
N GLY A 265 0.71 -5.86 -18.24
CA GLY A 265 0.17 -7.18 -17.95
C GLY A 265 0.59 -7.70 -16.58
N VAL A 266 0.32 -8.98 -16.36
CA VAL A 266 0.72 -9.72 -15.15
C VAL A 266 1.45 -10.99 -15.56
N THR A 267 2.49 -11.35 -14.82
CA THR A 267 3.26 -12.59 -15.01
C THR A 267 3.16 -13.43 -13.74
N TRP A 268 2.73 -14.67 -13.91
CA TRP A 268 2.81 -15.72 -12.90
C TRP A 268 4.13 -16.47 -13.08
N ILE A 269 4.81 -16.77 -11.98
CA ILE A 269 6.10 -17.49 -11.97
C ILE A 269 6.08 -18.49 -10.82
N ARG A 270 6.47 -19.73 -11.08
CA ARG A 270 6.72 -20.76 -10.06
C ARG A 270 8.14 -21.28 -10.18
N PHE A 271 8.84 -21.32 -9.06
CA PHE A 271 10.20 -21.87 -8.97
C PHE A 271 10.13 -23.31 -8.49
N ALA A 272 10.48 -24.26 -9.35
CA ALA A 272 10.51 -25.67 -9.06
C ALA A 272 11.93 -26.25 -9.22
N ALA A 273 12.19 -27.42 -8.68
CA ALA A 273 13.51 -28.08 -8.77
C ALA A 273 13.89 -28.41 -10.21
N GLU A 274 12.90 -28.72 -11.05
CA GLU A 274 13.03 -29.01 -12.48
C GLU A 274 13.21 -27.77 -13.35
N GLY A 275 13.01 -26.59 -12.82
CA GLY A 275 13.15 -25.31 -13.52
C GLY A 275 12.09 -24.28 -13.17
N THR A 276 12.20 -23.12 -13.77
CA THR A 276 11.25 -22.02 -13.60
C THR A 276 10.13 -22.11 -14.63
N GLN A 277 8.90 -22.11 -14.18
CA GLN A 277 7.70 -21.99 -15.02
C GLN A 277 7.21 -20.53 -14.97
N ALA A 278 6.81 -19.98 -16.13
CA ALA A 278 6.25 -18.64 -16.17
C ALA A 278 5.18 -18.51 -17.26
N LYS A 279 4.11 -17.78 -16.93
CA LYS A 279 3.03 -17.44 -17.87
C LYS A 279 2.75 -15.95 -17.77
N THR A 280 2.56 -15.31 -18.92
CA THR A 280 2.36 -13.88 -19.00
C THR A 280 1.05 -13.54 -19.69
N TYR A 281 0.27 -12.68 -19.05
CA TYR A 281 -1.03 -12.22 -19.48
C TYR A 281 -0.99 -10.73 -19.75
N LEU A 282 -0.96 -10.36 -21.05
CA LEU A 282 -0.95 -8.96 -21.45
C LEU A 282 -2.37 -8.40 -21.47
N PHE A 283 -2.60 -7.25 -20.88
CA PHE A 283 -3.92 -6.61 -20.81
C PHE A 283 -4.58 -6.42 -22.16
N LYS A 284 -3.81 -6.10 -23.21
CA LYS A 284 -4.34 -5.97 -24.58
C LYS A 284 -4.98 -7.25 -25.13
N ASN A 285 -4.72 -8.41 -24.52
CA ASN A 285 -5.26 -9.70 -24.93
C ASN A 285 -6.44 -10.14 -24.05
N LEU A 286 -6.75 -9.42 -22.95
CA LEU A 286 -7.85 -9.73 -22.06
C LEU A 286 -9.13 -9.07 -22.57
N PRO A 287 -10.21 -9.84 -22.75
CA PRO A 287 -11.51 -9.28 -23.14
C PRO A 287 -12.00 -8.24 -22.13
N ASP A 288 -12.64 -7.19 -22.60
CA ASP A 288 -13.31 -6.16 -21.77
C ASP A 288 -12.44 -5.43 -20.73
N ILE A 289 -11.12 -5.68 -20.68
CA ILE A 289 -10.22 -5.00 -19.73
C ILE A 289 -10.20 -3.47 -19.93
N ASP A 290 -10.59 -2.99 -21.12
CA ASP A 290 -10.74 -1.56 -21.40
C ASP A 290 -11.82 -0.90 -20.54
N ARG A 291 -12.72 -1.68 -19.92
CA ARG A 291 -13.71 -1.18 -18.96
C ARG A 291 -13.04 -0.64 -17.68
N ALA A 292 -11.87 -1.16 -17.33
CA ALA A 292 -11.09 -0.69 -16.19
C ALA A 292 -10.41 0.66 -16.45
N LEU A 293 -10.28 1.11 -17.70
CA LEU A 293 -9.64 2.37 -18.03
C LEU A 293 -10.51 3.58 -17.66
N THR A 294 -9.88 4.72 -17.42
CA THR A 294 -10.57 6.01 -17.34
C THR A 294 -11.33 6.29 -18.64
N SER A 295 -12.34 7.13 -18.58
CA SER A 295 -13.13 7.48 -19.78
C SER A 295 -12.29 8.09 -20.89
N SER A 296 -11.29 8.91 -20.55
CA SER A 296 -10.36 9.54 -21.50
C SER A 296 -9.42 8.51 -22.14
N ASP A 297 -8.84 7.61 -21.36
CA ASP A 297 -7.95 6.57 -21.88
C ASP A 297 -8.70 5.56 -22.73
N ARG A 298 -9.92 5.22 -22.36
CA ARG A 298 -10.79 4.35 -23.13
C ARG A 298 -11.11 4.93 -24.52
N LEU A 299 -11.38 6.23 -24.58
CA LEU A 299 -11.58 6.93 -25.87
C LEU A 299 -10.30 6.89 -26.71
N ARG A 300 -9.14 7.18 -26.11
CA ARG A 300 -7.84 7.13 -26.77
C ARG A 300 -7.55 5.74 -27.36
N VAL A 301 -7.74 4.68 -26.58
CA VAL A 301 -7.54 3.30 -27.03
C VAL A 301 -8.48 2.95 -28.19
N LYS A 302 -9.76 3.35 -28.11
CA LYS A 302 -10.72 3.15 -29.21
C LYS A 302 -10.32 3.88 -30.49
N GLU A 303 -9.87 5.13 -30.40
CA GLU A 303 -9.36 5.88 -31.57
C GLU A 303 -8.11 5.24 -32.18
N GLU A 304 -7.19 4.73 -31.36
CA GLU A 304 -6.01 4.02 -31.82
C GLU A 304 -6.38 2.73 -32.55
N LEU A 305 -7.29 1.95 -32.02
CA LEU A 305 -7.82 0.74 -32.67
C LEU A 305 -8.47 1.07 -34.03
N LEU A 306 -9.27 2.15 -34.12
CA LEU A 306 -9.85 2.60 -35.39
C LEU A 306 -8.79 3.02 -36.41
N LYS A 307 -7.73 3.75 -35.99
CA LYS A 307 -6.61 4.13 -36.88
C LYS A 307 -5.84 2.91 -37.42
N MET A 308 -5.76 1.85 -36.64
CA MET A 308 -5.18 0.58 -37.03
C MET A 308 -6.02 -0.16 -38.07
N GLN A 309 -7.34 -0.27 -37.81
CA GLN A 309 -8.28 -0.88 -38.77
C GLN A 309 -8.26 -0.14 -40.13
N GLN A 310 -7.97 1.16 -40.12
CA GLN A 310 -7.82 1.98 -41.30
C GLN A 310 -6.41 1.88 -41.97
N GLY A 311 -5.52 1.02 -41.44
CA GLY A 311 -4.15 0.86 -41.97
C GLY A 311 -3.21 2.05 -41.72
N LYS A 312 -3.62 3.00 -40.87
CA LYS A 312 -2.86 4.23 -40.58
C LYS A 312 -1.81 4.05 -39.46
N LYS A 313 -1.85 2.97 -38.72
CA LYS A 313 -0.90 2.64 -37.65
C LYS A 313 -0.60 1.12 -37.69
N LYS A 314 0.66 0.74 -37.54
CA LYS A 314 1.10 -0.66 -37.63
C LYS A 314 1.07 -1.43 -36.31
N GLU A 315 1.05 -0.75 -35.17
CA GLU A 315 1.10 -1.38 -33.85
C GLU A 315 -0.25 -1.30 -33.14
N LYS A 316 -0.62 -2.37 -32.42
CA LYS A 316 -1.78 -2.38 -31.56
C LYS A 316 -1.59 -1.37 -30.41
N GLY A 317 -2.59 -0.53 -30.18
CA GLY A 317 -2.65 0.31 -28.99
C GLY A 317 -2.42 -0.56 -27.74
N GLU A 318 -1.50 -0.13 -26.88
CA GLU A 318 -1.27 -0.84 -25.62
C GLU A 318 -2.23 -0.33 -24.57
N ILE A 319 -2.78 -1.24 -23.77
CA ILE A 319 -3.52 -0.93 -22.57
C ILE A 319 -2.51 -0.96 -21.43
N THR A 320 -2.35 0.17 -20.75
CA THR A 320 -1.39 0.33 -19.66
C THR A 320 -2.07 0.92 -18.42
N PHE A 321 -1.60 0.50 -17.26
CA PHE A 321 -2.07 1.00 -15.96
C PHE A 321 -0.88 1.44 -15.09
N GLN A 322 -1.16 2.27 -14.09
CA GLN A 322 -0.34 2.41 -12.89
C GLN A 322 -1.05 1.67 -11.77
N PHE A 323 -0.36 0.79 -11.07
CA PHE A 323 -0.94 0.05 -9.94
C PHE A 323 -0.32 0.44 -8.61
N TYR A 324 -1.19 0.62 -7.64
CA TYR A 324 -0.81 0.64 -6.24
C TYR A 324 -0.78 -0.79 -5.70
N ALA A 325 0.17 -1.09 -4.85
CA ALA A 325 0.43 -2.32 -4.08
C ALA A 325 -0.53 -3.50 -4.39
N PRO A 326 -0.21 -4.35 -5.37
CA PRO A 326 -1.01 -5.53 -5.64
C PRO A 326 -1.01 -6.47 -4.43
N ARG A 327 -2.07 -7.27 -4.31
CA ARG A 327 -2.25 -8.25 -3.24
C ARG A 327 -2.83 -9.56 -3.77
N LEU A 328 -2.70 -10.63 -2.99
CA LEU A 328 -3.34 -11.90 -3.25
C LEU A 328 -4.46 -12.15 -2.27
N VAL A 329 -5.56 -12.68 -2.79
CA VAL A 329 -6.72 -13.14 -2.01
C VAL A 329 -6.93 -14.61 -2.34
N ASP A 330 -6.98 -15.46 -1.32
CA ASP A 330 -7.35 -16.87 -1.49
C ASP A 330 -8.87 -16.98 -1.58
N PHE A 331 -9.37 -17.45 -2.71
CA PHE A 331 -10.80 -17.55 -2.97
C PHE A 331 -11.14 -18.82 -3.75
N ALA A 332 -12.08 -19.60 -3.27
CA ALA A 332 -12.56 -20.84 -3.89
C ALA A 332 -11.43 -21.83 -4.27
N GLY A 333 -10.36 -21.89 -3.50
CA GLY A 333 -9.19 -22.72 -3.76
C GLY A 333 -8.24 -22.18 -4.83
N HIS A 334 -8.41 -20.93 -5.25
CA HIS A 334 -7.60 -20.25 -6.25
C HIS A 334 -6.98 -18.97 -5.68
N HIS A 335 -6.00 -18.41 -6.39
CA HIS A 335 -5.40 -17.13 -6.05
C HIS A 335 -5.95 -16.02 -6.94
N VAL A 336 -6.55 -15.03 -6.31
CA VAL A 336 -6.98 -13.81 -6.99
C VAL A 336 -5.91 -12.74 -6.81
N PHE A 337 -5.25 -12.38 -7.89
CA PHE A 337 -4.37 -11.21 -7.93
C PHE A 337 -5.21 -9.96 -8.09
N VAL A 338 -5.05 -9.03 -7.17
CA VAL A 338 -5.81 -7.79 -7.11
C VAL A 338 -4.88 -6.61 -7.19
N ALA A 339 -5.22 -5.61 -8.00
CA ALA A 339 -4.41 -4.40 -8.14
C ALA A 339 -5.29 -3.17 -8.38
N GLU A 340 -5.06 -2.12 -7.61
CA GLU A 340 -5.78 -0.85 -7.70
C GLU A 340 -5.11 0.07 -8.71
N ALA A 341 -5.85 0.45 -9.75
CA ALA A 341 -5.38 1.36 -10.78
C ALA A 341 -5.61 2.81 -10.37
N PHE A 342 -4.56 3.64 -10.49
CA PHE A 342 -4.62 5.04 -10.15
C PHE A 342 -3.91 5.92 -11.20
N GLN A 343 -4.15 7.23 -11.12
CA GLN A 343 -3.42 8.24 -11.87
C GLN A 343 -3.14 9.47 -11.00
N PRO A 344 -1.96 10.11 -11.11
CA PRO A 344 -1.71 11.38 -10.46
C PRO A 344 -2.46 12.50 -11.20
N ILE A 345 -3.16 13.34 -10.46
CA ILE A 345 -3.90 14.50 -10.98
C ILE A 345 -3.11 15.77 -10.73
N TYR A 346 -3.11 16.65 -11.72
CA TYR A 346 -2.45 17.94 -11.66
C TYR A 346 -3.33 19.02 -12.26
N HIS A 347 -3.30 20.20 -11.67
CA HIS A 347 -3.83 21.41 -12.31
C HIS A 347 -2.74 22.45 -12.54
N THR A 348 -3.04 23.46 -13.34
CA THR A 348 -2.14 24.57 -13.63
C THR A 348 -2.63 25.84 -12.95
N GLU A 349 -1.78 26.47 -12.13
CA GLU A 349 -2.00 27.79 -11.56
C GLU A 349 -1.09 28.81 -12.23
N THR A 350 -1.65 29.98 -12.59
CA THR A 350 -0.86 31.12 -13.03
C THR A 350 -0.78 32.13 -11.90
N ARG A 351 0.44 32.37 -11.41
CA ARG A 351 0.72 33.39 -10.38
C ARG A 351 1.54 34.50 -10.98
N MET A 352 1.31 35.74 -10.48
CA MET A 352 2.14 36.87 -10.83
C MET A 352 3.40 36.84 -9.98
N ASP A 353 4.56 36.67 -10.61
CA ASP A 353 5.84 36.70 -9.93
C ASP A 353 6.49 38.08 -10.09
N TYR A 354 7.23 38.53 -9.05
CA TYR A 354 7.91 39.82 -9.03
C TYR A 354 9.40 39.59 -9.19
N GLY A 355 9.95 40.01 -10.35
CA GLY A 355 11.39 39.90 -10.60
C GLY A 355 12.23 40.73 -9.65
N TYR A 356 13.28 40.14 -9.10
CA TYR A 356 14.20 40.75 -8.10
C TYR A 356 15.11 41.85 -8.65
N TYR A 357 15.03 42.20 -9.90
CA TYR A 357 15.88 43.23 -10.54
C TYR A 357 15.13 44.55 -10.69
N GLY A 358 14.96 45.33 -9.60
CA GLY A 358 14.79 46.81 -9.60
C GLY A 358 13.73 47.44 -10.54
N ILE A 359 13.06 46.70 -11.34
CA ILE A 359 11.98 47.14 -12.22
C ILE A 359 10.73 46.33 -11.82
N TYR A 360 9.76 47.02 -11.24
CA TYR A 360 8.46 46.47 -10.83
C TYR A 360 7.63 46.00 -12.04
N ARG A 361 8.04 44.95 -12.67
CA ARG A 361 7.24 44.25 -13.67
C ARG A 361 6.89 42.87 -13.12
N SER A 362 5.61 42.70 -12.81
CA SER A 362 5.07 41.36 -12.57
C SER A 362 4.90 40.63 -13.92
N TYR A 363 5.27 39.40 -13.98
CA TYR A 363 5.05 38.53 -15.14
C TYR A 363 4.31 37.27 -14.69
N PRO A 364 3.39 36.75 -15.53
CA PRO A 364 2.68 35.55 -15.19
C PRO A 364 3.62 34.34 -15.30
N VAL A 365 3.71 33.55 -14.22
CA VAL A 365 4.41 32.26 -14.19
C VAL A 365 3.38 31.19 -13.95
N THR A 366 3.41 30.16 -14.79
CA THR A 366 2.51 29.02 -14.69
C THR A 366 3.21 27.90 -13.94
N TYR A 367 2.58 27.43 -12.87
CA TYR A 367 3.01 26.31 -12.04
C TYR A 367 2.09 25.13 -12.24
N THR A 368 2.67 23.93 -12.31
CA THR A 368 1.89 22.69 -12.21
C THR A 368 1.83 22.30 -10.75
N VAL A 369 0.61 22.21 -10.22
CA VAL A 369 0.33 21.84 -8.84
C VAL A 369 -0.22 20.43 -8.82
N PHE A 370 0.29 19.59 -7.92
CA PHE A 370 -0.19 18.25 -7.71
C PHE A 370 -1.43 18.28 -6.81
N ASP A 371 -2.53 17.66 -7.26
CA ASP A 371 -3.82 17.61 -6.56
C ASP A 371 -4.03 16.34 -5.75
N GLY A 372 -3.37 15.27 -6.12
CA GLY A 372 -3.53 13.97 -5.48
C GLY A 372 -3.47 12.80 -6.47
N TYR A 373 -3.85 11.64 -5.99
CA TYR A 373 -3.98 10.40 -6.74
C TYR A 373 -5.44 10.04 -6.89
N ASP A 374 -5.90 9.89 -8.11
CA ASP A 374 -7.25 9.45 -8.45
C ASP A 374 -7.23 7.93 -8.70
N PHE A 375 -7.81 7.18 -7.79
CA PHE A 375 -8.03 5.74 -7.94
C PHE A 375 -9.32 5.54 -8.74
N PHE A 376 -9.26 4.85 -9.85
CA PHE A 376 -10.40 4.76 -10.77
C PHE A 376 -10.93 3.34 -10.99
N SER A 377 -10.14 2.32 -10.71
CA SER A 377 -10.62 0.93 -10.77
C SER A 377 -9.71 -0.03 -10.02
N GLU A 378 -10.27 -1.17 -9.66
CA GLU A 378 -9.56 -2.35 -9.20
C GLU A 378 -9.66 -3.45 -10.24
N ILE A 379 -8.56 -4.15 -10.50
CA ILE A 379 -8.49 -5.26 -11.46
C ILE A 379 -8.25 -6.55 -10.69
N LEU A 380 -9.08 -7.54 -10.97
CA LEU A 380 -9.02 -8.88 -10.39
C LEU A 380 -8.67 -9.89 -11.49
N LEU A 381 -7.67 -10.72 -11.23
CA LEU A 381 -7.21 -11.79 -12.11
C LEU A 381 -7.10 -13.07 -11.29
N THR A 382 -7.91 -14.08 -11.59
CA THR A 382 -7.94 -15.34 -10.85
C THR A 382 -7.14 -16.41 -11.56
N PHE A 383 -6.25 -17.05 -10.83
CA PHE A 383 -5.34 -18.06 -11.33
C PHE A 383 -5.52 -19.37 -10.60
N ASP A 384 -5.43 -20.48 -11.34
CA ASP A 384 -5.28 -21.80 -10.74
C ASP A 384 -3.85 -22.03 -10.24
N ASP A 385 -3.63 -23.18 -9.62
CA ASP A 385 -2.30 -23.57 -9.10
C ASP A 385 -1.22 -23.65 -10.19
N ASP A 386 -1.59 -23.93 -11.44
CA ASP A 386 -0.66 -24.00 -12.55
C ASP A 386 -0.47 -22.67 -13.27
N GLY A 387 -1.06 -21.61 -12.73
CA GLY A 387 -0.97 -20.24 -13.24
C GLY A 387 -1.80 -20.02 -14.51
N GLU A 388 -2.80 -20.84 -14.80
CA GLU A 388 -3.77 -20.52 -15.85
C GLU A 388 -4.77 -19.47 -15.35
N LEU A 389 -5.03 -18.46 -16.18
CA LEU A 389 -6.02 -17.44 -15.90
C LEU A 389 -7.42 -18.03 -16.10
N LEU A 390 -8.18 -18.16 -15.00
CA LEU A 390 -9.52 -18.71 -15.00
C LEU A 390 -10.55 -17.66 -15.43
N TRP A 391 -10.52 -16.51 -14.74
CA TRP A 391 -11.39 -15.37 -15.04
C TRP A 391 -10.73 -14.06 -14.63
N HIS A 392 -11.25 -12.95 -15.14
CA HIS A 392 -10.85 -11.61 -14.74
C HIS A 392 -12.05 -10.67 -14.78
N THR A 393 -11.97 -9.64 -13.95
CA THR A 393 -12.97 -8.57 -13.91
C THR A 393 -12.35 -7.26 -13.42
N SER A 394 -13.16 -6.20 -13.42
CA SER A 394 -12.75 -4.92 -12.83
C SER A 394 -13.91 -4.25 -12.14
N VAL A 395 -13.65 -3.68 -10.97
CA VAL A 395 -14.56 -2.86 -10.18
C VAL A 395 -14.18 -1.40 -10.36
N ARG A 396 -15.13 -0.52 -10.60
CA ARG A 396 -14.90 0.92 -10.75
C ARG A 396 -15.06 1.65 -9.43
N PHE A 397 -14.15 2.58 -9.18
CA PHE A 397 -14.26 3.51 -8.08
C PHE A 397 -14.90 4.82 -8.54
N GLU A 398 -15.54 5.52 -7.61
CA GLU A 398 -16.09 6.85 -7.79
C GLU A 398 -15.56 7.77 -6.69
N ASN A 399 -15.14 8.98 -7.09
CA ASN A 399 -14.67 10.04 -6.18
C ASN A 399 -13.53 9.59 -5.24
N ALA A 400 -12.55 8.88 -5.78
CA ALA A 400 -11.45 8.26 -5.03
C ALA A 400 -10.15 9.07 -5.11
N LEU A 401 -10.24 10.39 -4.99
CA LEU A 401 -9.07 11.29 -4.93
C LEU A 401 -8.47 11.28 -3.52
N CYS A 402 -7.20 10.91 -3.41
CA CYS A 402 -6.46 10.82 -2.16
C CYS A 402 -5.17 11.65 -2.22
N ASP A 403 -4.80 12.32 -1.13
CA ASP A 403 -3.54 13.06 -1.01
C ASP A 403 -2.33 12.12 -0.96
N ARG A 404 -2.54 10.85 -0.61
CA ARG A 404 -1.50 9.83 -0.41
C ARG A 404 -1.85 8.54 -1.14
N LEU A 405 -0.83 7.76 -1.43
CA LEU A 405 -0.99 6.40 -1.93
C LEU A 405 -1.17 5.44 -0.74
N TRP A 406 -2.35 4.91 -0.59
CA TRP A 406 -2.71 3.81 0.31
C TRP A 406 -3.76 2.92 -0.34
N ALA A 407 -4.06 1.77 0.26
CA ALA A 407 -5.11 0.90 -0.25
C ALA A 407 -6.47 1.63 -0.17
N HIS A 408 -7.13 1.73 -1.32
CA HIS A 408 -8.43 2.37 -1.43
C HIS A 408 -9.58 1.36 -1.33
N ALA A 409 -9.34 0.13 -1.75
CA ALA A 409 -10.30 -0.96 -1.69
C ALA A 409 -9.75 -2.18 -0.96
N TYR A 410 -10.65 -3.06 -0.53
CA TYR A 410 -10.30 -4.35 0.07
C TYR A 410 -11.30 -5.43 -0.29
N GLU A 411 -10.79 -6.65 -0.31
CA GLU A 411 -11.54 -7.85 -0.60
C GLU A 411 -11.80 -8.65 0.68
N ALA A 412 -13.01 -9.16 0.81
CA ALA A 412 -13.39 -10.14 1.83
C ALA A 412 -13.98 -11.37 1.18
N VAL A 413 -13.68 -12.53 1.74
CA VAL A 413 -14.26 -13.81 1.29
C VAL A 413 -15.19 -14.31 2.37
N ALA A 414 -16.46 -14.55 1.99
CA ALA A 414 -17.49 -15.10 2.86
C ALA A 414 -18.47 -15.96 2.04
N HIS A 415 -18.90 -17.10 2.58
CA HIS A 415 -19.93 -17.95 1.99
C HIS A 415 -19.68 -18.32 0.51
N ASP A 416 -18.44 -18.60 0.15
CA ASP A 416 -18.01 -18.86 -1.24
C ASP A 416 -18.23 -17.67 -2.19
N GLU A 417 -18.30 -16.46 -1.64
CA GLU A 417 -18.42 -15.21 -2.38
C GLU A 417 -17.22 -14.32 -2.13
N LEU A 418 -16.79 -13.59 -3.15
CA LEU A 418 -15.76 -12.56 -3.08
C LEU A 418 -16.42 -11.18 -3.08
N LEU A 419 -16.36 -10.50 -1.97
CA LEU A 419 -16.79 -9.11 -1.85
C LEU A 419 -15.60 -8.20 -2.13
N VAL A 420 -15.80 -7.21 -2.98
CA VAL A 420 -14.87 -6.09 -3.23
C VAL A 420 -15.51 -4.82 -2.73
N ALA A 421 -14.89 -4.15 -1.76
CA ALA A 421 -15.41 -2.96 -1.12
C ALA A 421 -14.49 -1.76 -1.31
N SER A 422 -15.07 -0.57 -1.51
CA SER A 422 -14.36 0.71 -1.58
C SER A 422 -15.13 1.80 -0.85
N PRO A 423 -14.46 2.80 -0.24
CA PRO A 423 -15.13 3.92 0.37
C PRO A 423 -15.72 4.85 -0.69
N GLY A 424 -16.87 5.43 -0.40
CA GLY A 424 -17.49 6.52 -1.13
C GLY A 424 -17.70 7.71 -0.18
N GLU A 425 -18.36 8.75 -0.65
CA GLU A 425 -18.72 9.90 0.20
C GLU A 425 -19.68 9.47 1.31
N HIS A 426 -19.17 9.33 2.52
CA HIS A 426 -19.89 8.85 3.70
C HIS A 426 -20.67 7.54 3.46
N THR A 427 -20.15 6.70 2.58
CA THR A 427 -20.74 5.40 2.21
C THR A 427 -19.65 4.37 2.01
N LEU A 428 -20.01 3.10 2.08
CA LEU A 428 -19.25 2.00 1.55
C LEU A 428 -19.93 1.50 0.28
N ARG A 429 -19.17 1.32 -0.78
CA ARG A 429 -19.62 0.68 -2.02
C ARG A 429 -19.03 -0.70 -2.09
N TYR A 430 -19.80 -1.66 -2.58
CA TYR A 430 -19.30 -3.02 -2.74
C TYR A 430 -19.96 -3.74 -3.91
N GLU A 431 -19.20 -4.67 -4.45
CA GLU A 431 -19.63 -5.64 -5.47
C GLU A 431 -19.32 -7.04 -4.96
N VAL A 432 -20.10 -8.04 -5.40
CA VAL A 432 -19.95 -9.43 -4.98
C VAL A 432 -19.84 -10.32 -6.19
N PHE A 433 -18.92 -11.26 -6.16
CA PHE A 433 -18.64 -12.21 -7.22
C PHE A 433 -18.69 -13.65 -6.69
N ASP A 434 -19.14 -14.59 -7.51
CA ASP A 434 -19.04 -16.02 -7.22
C ASP A 434 -17.66 -16.60 -7.63
N ALA A 435 -17.48 -17.90 -7.41
CA ALA A 435 -16.24 -18.61 -7.72
C ALA A 435 -15.84 -18.58 -9.21
N ASP A 436 -16.81 -18.42 -10.09
CA ASP A 436 -16.61 -18.35 -11.56
C ASP A 436 -16.39 -16.89 -12.03
N GLY A 437 -16.36 -15.94 -11.11
CA GLY A 437 -16.20 -14.51 -11.41
C GLY A 437 -17.47 -13.84 -11.93
N VAL A 438 -18.63 -14.49 -11.78
CA VAL A 438 -19.91 -13.90 -12.16
C VAL A 438 -20.34 -12.90 -11.09
N GLN A 439 -20.65 -11.69 -11.50
CA GLN A 439 -21.09 -10.63 -10.60
C GLN A 439 -22.49 -10.91 -10.07
N LEU A 440 -22.59 -11.20 -8.77
CA LEU A 440 -23.85 -11.47 -8.08
C LEU A 440 -24.55 -10.17 -7.65
N LEU A 441 -23.79 -9.21 -7.15
CA LEU A 441 -24.26 -7.89 -6.74
C LEU A 441 -23.40 -6.82 -7.39
N ASN A 442 -24.05 -5.79 -7.95
CA ASN A 442 -23.39 -4.68 -8.63
C ASN A 442 -23.64 -3.39 -7.86
N GLN A 443 -22.56 -2.67 -7.56
CA GLN A 443 -22.54 -1.30 -7.01
C GLN A 443 -23.56 -1.09 -5.86
N GLN A 444 -23.55 -1.98 -4.89
CA GLN A 444 -24.33 -1.79 -3.68
C GLN A 444 -23.73 -0.66 -2.86
N VAL A 445 -24.58 0.12 -2.18
CA VAL A 445 -24.18 1.25 -1.37
C VAL A 445 -24.71 1.08 0.05
N MET A 446 -23.83 1.16 1.02
CA MET A 446 -24.18 1.14 2.44
C MET A 446 -23.81 2.48 3.07
N PRO A 447 -24.73 3.19 3.73
CA PRO A 447 -24.40 4.41 4.46
C PRO A 447 -23.51 4.08 5.67
N MET A 448 -22.57 4.98 5.99
CA MET A 448 -21.78 4.91 7.20
C MET A 448 -22.43 5.66 8.36
N ASP A 449 -22.22 5.17 9.58
CA ASP A 449 -22.74 5.81 10.77
C ASP A 449 -21.85 7.00 11.22
N PHE A 450 -22.44 7.88 12.03
CA PHE A 450 -21.72 8.89 12.78
C PHE A 450 -21.54 8.47 14.24
N MET A 451 -20.52 8.98 14.91
CA MET A 451 -20.35 8.80 16.34
C MET A 451 -21.52 9.36 17.16
N TYR A 452 -22.11 10.48 16.67
CA TYR A 452 -23.29 11.07 17.29
C TYR A 452 -24.44 11.10 16.27
N GLY A 453 -25.59 10.56 16.59
CA GLY A 453 -26.74 10.51 15.70
C GLY A 453 -27.34 11.86 15.28
N THR A 454 -26.77 12.97 15.79
CA THR A 454 -27.11 14.36 15.37
C THR A 454 -26.07 14.98 14.48
N ASP A 455 -24.99 14.26 14.16
CA ASP A 455 -23.99 14.73 13.19
C ASP A 455 -24.53 14.66 11.78
N SER A 456 -24.02 15.52 10.94
CA SER A 456 -24.26 15.53 9.51
C SER A 456 -22.94 15.63 8.76
N TYR A 457 -22.90 15.02 7.60
CA TYR A 457 -21.79 15.04 6.68
C TYR A 457 -21.61 16.43 6.07
N ASP A 458 -20.37 16.92 6.01
CA ASP A 458 -19.99 18.15 5.33
C ASP A 458 -18.98 17.86 4.21
N ASP A 459 -17.91 17.05 4.51
CA ASP A 459 -16.83 16.77 3.57
C ASP A 459 -16.01 15.55 4.05
N GLU A 460 -15.36 14.85 3.11
CA GLU A 460 -14.49 13.72 3.42
C GLU A 460 -13.27 13.69 2.50
N TYR A 461 -12.13 13.31 3.03
CA TYR A 461 -10.89 13.14 2.29
C TYR A 461 -10.03 12.05 2.92
N ASP A 462 -9.08 11.52 2.14
CA ASP A 462 -8.18 10.47 2.57
C ASP A 462 -8.90 9.21 3.07
N ALA A 463 -10.04 8.88 2.45
CA ALA A 463 -10.76 7.64 2.79
C ALA A 463 -10.04 6.41 2.22
N GLY A 464 -10.05 5.33 2.98
CA GLY A 464 -9.47 4.05 2.60
C GLY A 464 -9.99 2.92 3.46
N LEU A 465 -9.56 1.70 3.14
CA LEU A 465 -9.93 0.51 3.89
C LEU A 465 -8.72 -0.27 4.39
N TYR A 466 -8.90 -0.93 5.55
CA TYR A 466 -8.00 -1.96 6.06
C TYR A 466 -8.76 -3.27 6.22
N ARG A 467 -8.18 -4.38 5.76
CA ARG A 467 -8.64 -5.70 6.16
C ARG A 467 -8.41 -5.85 7.66
N TRP A 468 -9.38 -6.45 8.36
CA TRP A 468 -9.24 -6.68 9.79
C TRP A 468 -9.16 -8.17 10.10
N TYR A 469 -10.27 -8.78 10.49
CA TYR A 469 -10.34 -10.21 10.79
C TYR A 469 -11.65 -10.81 10.28
N GLY A 470 -11.62 -12.09 9.93
CA GLY A 470 -12.78 -12.75 9.36
C GLY A 470 -13.34 -11.96 8.17
N ASN A 471 -14.64 -11.68 8.20
CA ASN A 471 -15.37 -10.88 7.21
C ASN A 471 -15.46 -9.38 7.60
N SER A 472 -14.65 -8.93 8.56
CA SER A 472 -14.65 -7.55 9.01
C SER A 472 -13.54 -6.76 8.33
N PHE A 473 -13.84 -5.50 8.01
CA PHE A 473 -12.87 -4.51 7.54
C PHE A 473 -13.13 -3.17 8.23
N LEU A 474 -12.13 -2.31 8.16
CA LEU A 474 -12.18 -0.98 8.74
C LEU A 474 -12.17 0.05 7.62
N VAL A 475 -13.19 0.87 7.56
CA VAL A 475 -13.16 2.11 6.80
C VAL A 475 -12.50 3.18 7.66
N HIS A 476 -11.59 3.93 7.08
CA HIS A 476 -10.96 5.06 7.75
C HIS A 476 -10.92 6.27 6.83
N GLY A 477 -10.78 7.43 7.41
CA GLY A 477 -10.67 8.67 6.63
C GLY A 477 -10.70 9.90 7.53
N CYS A 478 -10.67 11.05 6.89
CA CYS A 478 -10.83 12.33 7.55
C CYS A 478 -12.16 12.94 7.12
N GLN A 479 -13.04 13.20 8.08
CA GLN A 479 -14.34 13.81 7.84
C GLN A 479 -14.44 15.17 8.51
N ARG A 480 -15.07 16.10 7.79
CA ARG A 480 -15.63 17.30 8.38
C ARG A 480 -17.09 17.03 8.67
N VAL A 481 -17.44 17.10 9.95
CA VAL A 481 -18.80 16.84 10.45
C VAL A 481 -19.35 18.08 11.12
N GLN A 482 -20.66 18.25 11.04
CA GLN A 482 -21.38 19.34 11.63
C GLN A 482 -22.41 18.79 12.64
N ASN A 483 -22.44 19.35 13.86
CA ASN A 483 -23.40 18.98 14.87
C ASN A 483 -24.03 20.21 15.51
N PRO A 484 -25.31 20.49 15.22
CA PRO A 484 -25.99 21.68 15.73
C PRO A 484 -26.25 21.66 17.25
N LYS A 485 -26.13 20.49 17.88
CA LYS A 485 -26.32 20.33 19.35
C LYS A 485 -25.02 20.48 20.14
N LEU A 486 -23.86 20.48 19.49
CA LEU A 486 -22.59 20.69 20.15
C LEU A 486 -22.17 22.17 20.10
N ARG A 487 -21.39 22.59 21.10
CA ARG A 487 -20.89 23.97 21.22
C ARG A 487 -20.04 24.41 20.00
N ASN A 488 -19.29 23.46 19.41
CA ASN A 488 -18.60 23.61 18.14
C ASN A 488 -19.42 22.87 17.07
N THR A 489 -20.12 23.64 16.25
CA THR A 489 -20.98 23.07 15.20
C THR A 489 -20.21 22.33 14.11
N ARG A 490 -18.95 22.70 13.84
CA ARG A 490 -18.07 22.03 12.86
C ARG A 490 -16.82 21.49 13.54
N ARG A 491 -16.46 20.23 13.25
CA ARG A 491 -15.22 19.61 13.66
C ARG A 491 -14.65 18.76 12.53
N THR A 492 -13.33 18.67 12.46
CA THR A 492 -12.64 17.70 11.61
C THR A 492 -12.19 16.55 12.48
N VAL A 493 -12.46 15.33 12.05
CA VAL A 493 -12.11 14.11 12.76
C VAL A 493 -11.38 13.14 11.81
N PHE A 494 -10.41 12.41 12.34
CA PHE A 494 -10.01 11.16 11.76
C PHE A 494 -10.89 10.06 12.36
N TYR A 495 -11.44 9.19 11.54
CA TYR A 495 -12.30 8.12 12.01
C TYR A 495 -11.81 6.76 11.55
N VAL A 496 -12.13 5.75 12.32
CA VAL A 496 -12.15 4.35 11.91
C VAL A 496 -13.52 3.78 12.20
N GLN A 497 -14.09 3.05 11.27
CA GLN A 497 -15.39 2.40 11.40
C GLN A 497 -15.29 0.95 10.99
N LYS A 498 -15.70 0.06 11.90
CA LYS A 498 -15.82 -1.37 11.62
C LYS A 498 -17.05 -1.61 10.76
N ILE A 499 -16.88 -2.43 9.75
CA ILE A 499 -17.94 -2.99 8.93
C ILE A 499 -17.74 -4.49 8.89
N GLN A 500 -18.80 -5.24 9.12
CA GLN A 500 -18.80 -6.69 9.06
C GLN A 500 -19.76 -7.13 7.96
N TYR A 501 -19.27 -7.96 7.04
CA TYR A 501 -20.07 -8.60 6.00
C TYR A 501 -20.53 -9.97 6.50
N GLU A 502 -21.86 -10.19 6.58
CA GLU A 502 -22.49 -11.44 7.02
C GLU A 502 -23.24 -12.12 5.87
#